data_f6319a92a3aa1421b54357b7722bdf6a
#
_entry.id   f6319a92a3aa1421b54357b7722bdf6a
#
_cell.length_a   1.000
_cell.length_b   1.000
_cell.length_c   1.000
_cell.angle_alpha   90.00
_cell.angle_beta   90.00
_cell.angle_gamma   90.00
#
_symmetry.space_group_name_H-M   'P 1'
#
loop_
_entity.id
_entity.type
_entity.pdbx_description
1 polymer ?
#
loop_
_entity_poly.entity_id
_entity_poly.type
_entity_poly.pdbx_seq_one_letter_code
_entity_poly.pdbx_strand_id
1 'polypeptide(L)'
;DEIDKADIEFPNDLLRELDRMEFYVYETRELVKAKHRPLVFITSNNEKELPDAFLRRCFFHYIKFPDAPTMQSIVDVHFPGLRKELLAAAMKSFYDIRNLPGLKKKPSTSELLDWLKLLLAEEIPPEALHSKDDKVVVPPLVGALLKNEQDLTLFEKLVFMQRNNR
;
A
#
# COMPACT_ATOMS: atom_id res chain seq x y z
N ASP A 1 7.93 -10.74 9.09
CA ASP A 1 7.11 -9.73 8.44
C ASP A 1 7.60 -8.33 8.81
N GLU A 2 7.60 -7.38 7.86
CA GLU A 2 8.02 -5.98 8.09
C GLU A 2 9.39 -5.84 8.78
N ILE A 3 10.42 -6.51 8.25
CA ILE A 3 11.76 -6.53 8.85
C ILE A 3 12.39 -5.14 8.99
N ASP A 4 12.01 -4.21 8.14
CA ASP A 4 12.45 -2.81 8.15
C ASP A 4 11.87 -1.98 9.31
N LYS A 5 10.88 -2.52 10.04
CA LYS A 5 10.35 -1.91 11.28
C LYS A 5 11.19 -2.26 12.52
N ALA A 6 11.98 -3.31 12.45
CA ALA A 6 12.87 -3.71 13.53
C ALA A 6 14.03 -2.71 13.73
N ASP A 7 14.78 -2.91 14.81
CA ASP A 7 16.01 -2.16 15.03
C ASP A 7 17.00 -2.39 13.89
N ILE A 8 17.80 -1.38 13.60
CA ILE A 8 18.72 -1.37 12.43
C ILE A 8 19.72 -2.53 12.45
N GLU A 9 20.07 -3.02 13.62
CA GLU A 9 20.99 -4.13 13.83
C GLU A 9 20.32 -5.51 13.69
N PHE A 10 19.00 -5.59 13.90
CA PHE A 10 18.26 -6.84 13.95
C PHE A 10 18.40 -7.73 12.69
N PRO A 11 18.38 -7.18 11.44
CA PRO A 11 18.59 -8.02 10.25
C PRO A 11 19.97 -8.71 10.27
N ASN A 12 21.01 -8.05 10.81
CA ASN A 12 22.35 -8.63 10.95
C ASN A 12 22.37 -9.71 12.04
N ASP A 13 21.67 -9.49 13.14
CA ASP A 13 21.58 -10.46 14.24
C ASP A 13 20.96 -11.77 13.80
N LEU A 14 19.97 -11.70 12.87
CA LEU A 14 19.34 -12.90 12.29
C LEU A 14 20.26 -13.70 11.36
N LEU A 15 21.38 -13.16 10.89
CA LEU A 15 22.22 -13.84 9.92
C LEU A 15 22.79 -15.15 10.47
N ARG A 16 23.18 -15.17 11.72
CA ARG A 16 23.72 -16.36 12.38
C ARG A 16 22.67 -17.45 12.52
N GLU A 17 21.47 -17.07 12.95
CA GLU A 17 20.34 -17.97 13.12
C GLU A 17 19.89 -18.57 11.79
N LEU A 18 19.85 -17.75 10.75
CA LEU A 18 19.51 -18.19 9.39
C LEU A 18 20.57 -19.08 8.75
N ASP A 19 21.85 -18.79 8.99
CA ASP A 19 22.97 -19.60 8.47
C ASP A 19 23.06 -20.96 9.16
N ARG A 20 22.93 -20.99 10.49
CA ARG A 20 23.09 -22.18 11.32
C ARG A 20 21.79 -22.94 11.57
N MET A 21 20.64 -22.26 11.34
CA MET A 21 19.32 -22.78 11.66
C MET A 21 19.20 -23.23 13.12
N GLU A 22 19.78 -22.43 14.00
CA GLU A 22 19.76 -22.61 15.45
C GLU A 22 19.70 -21.28 16.15
N PHE A 23 19.02 -21.23 17.30
CA PHE A 23 19.02 -20.05 18.18
C PHE A 23 19.04 -20.47 19.64
N TYR A 24 19.57 -19.57 20.47
CA TYR A 24 19.70 -19.80 21.90
C TYR A 24 18.60 -19.06 22.65
N VAL A 25 17.83 -19.79 23.46
CA VAL A 25 16.81 -19.26 24.36
C VAL A 25 17.45 -18.93 25.69
N TYR A 26 17.66 -17.66 25.99
CA TYR A 26 18.37 -17.21 27.18
C TYR A 26 17.63 -17.55 28.47
N GLU A 27 16.29 -17.51 28.47
CA GLU A 27 15.42 -17.75 29.59
C GLU A 27 15.49 -19.21 30.07
N THR A 28 15.49 -20.15 29.14
CA THR A 28 15.56 -21.60 29.45
C THR A 28 16.97 -22.16 29.36
N ARG A 29 17.93 -21.38 28.84
CA ARG A 29 19.31 -21.79 28.53
C ARG A 29 19.41 -22.98 27.58
N GLU A 30 18.46 -23.03 26.64
CA GLU A 30 18.39 -24.11 25.65
C GLU A 30 18.87 -23.65 24.29
N LEU A 31 19.60 -24.51 23.59
CA LEU A 31 19.90 -24.33 22.16
C LEU A 31 18.85 -25.06 21.34
N VAL A 32 18.01 -24.33 20.64
CA VAL A 32 17.03 -24.88 19.71
C VAL A 32 17.66 -24.97 18.32
N LYS A 33 17.64 -26.17 17.74
CA LYS A 33 18.20 -26.43 16.41
C LYS A 33 17.15 -27.04 15.51
N ALA A 34 17.03 -26.50 14.28
CA ALA A 34 16.10 -27.03 13.29
C ALA A 34 16.53 -28.43 12.84
N LYS A 35 15.60 -29.37 12.85
CA LYS A 35 15.81 -30.73 12.30
C LYS A 35 15.90 -30.72 10.77
N HIS A 36 15.16 -29.84 10.14
CA HIS A 36 15.13 -29.61 8.70
C HIS A 36 15.22 -28.11 8.43
N ARG A 37 15.89 -27.74 7.34
CA ARG A 37 16.02 -26.33 6.96
C ARG A 37 14.65 -25.77 6.57
N PRO A 38 14.10 -24.78 7.30
CA PRO A 38 12.83 -24.17 6.94
C PRO A 38 12.96 -23.28 5.70
N LEU A 39 11.84 -23.09 4.99
CA LEU A 39 11.72 -22.04 4.00
C LEU A 39 11.35 -20.75 4.73
N VAL A 40 12.15 -19.69 4.56
CA VAL A 40 11.99 -18.42 5.25
C VAL A 40 11.52 -17.37 4.26
N PHE A 41 10.37 -16.73 4.54
CA PHE A 41 9.87 -15.58 3.81
C PHE A 41 10.00 -14.33 4.67
N ILE A 42 10.58 -13.29 4.09
CA ILE A 42 10.82 -12.02 4.76
C ILE A 42 10.15 -10.93 3.92
N THR A 43 9.34 -10.08 4.56
CA THR A 43 8.69 -8.95 3.92
C THR A 43 9.24 -7.63 4.44
N SER A 44 9.25 -6.61 3.57
CA SER A 44 9.67 -5.25 3.88
C SER A 44 8.86 -4.26 3.05
N ASN A 45 8.45 -3.17 3.66
CA ASN A 45 7.84 -2.01 2.99
C ASN A 45 8.89 -1.01 2.47
N ASN A 46 10.17 -1.32 2.66
CA ASN A 46 11.30 -0.46 2.27
C ASN A 46 11.27 0.92 2.94
N GLU A 47 10.83 0.98 4.21
CA GLU A 47 10.85 2.21 5.01
C GLU A 47 12.27 2.53 5.52
N LYS A 48 13.08 1.49 5.73
CA LYS A 48 14.50 1.56 6.04
C LYS A 48 15.28 0.64 5.11
N GLU A 49 16.48 1.06 4.74
CA GLU A 49 17.39 0.21 3.96
C GLU A 49 17.85 -1.00 4.78
N LEU A 50 17.81 -2.16 4.15
CA LEU A 50 18.31 -3.39 4.76
C LEU A 50 19.81 -3.53 4.48
N PRO A 51 20.61 -4.08 5.42
CA PRO A 51 22.05 -4.25 5.23
C PRO A 51 22.38 -5.15 4.03
N ASP A 52 23.40 -4.78 3.26
CA ASP A 52 23.87 -5.57 2.11
C ASP A 52 24.22 -7.01 2.47
N ALA A 53 24.79 -7.22 3.65
CA ALA A 53 25.13 -8.56 4.15
C ALA A 53 23.91 -9.45 4.30
N PHE A 54 22.78 -8.85 4.68
CA PHE A 54 21.48 -9.53 4.78
C PHE A 54 20.90 -9.81 3.40
N LEU A 55 20.85 -8.81 2.52
CA LEU A 55 20.28 -8.92 1.18
C LEU A 55 20.99 -9.96 0.32
N ARG A 56 22.32 -10.12 0.46
CA ARG A 56 23.10 -11.15 -0.27
C ARG A 56 22.70 -12.60 0.02
N ARG A 57 21.97 -12.82 1.13
CA ARG A 57 21.49 -14.14 1.54
C ARG A 57 20.04 -14.41 1.14
N CYS A 58 19.40 -13.42 0.51
CA CYS A 58 18.00 -13.47 0.10
C CYS A 58 17.86 -13.53 -1.42
N PHE A 59 16.85 -14.27 -1.88
CA PHE A 59 16.31 -14.04 -3.21
C PHE A 59 15.31 -12.90 -3.12
N PHE A 60 15.61 -11.81 -3.83
CA PHE A 60 14.79 -10.61 -3.75
C PHE A 60 13.67 -10.64 -4.79
N HIS A 61 12.45 -10.31 -4.36
CA HIS A 61 11.31 -10.12 -5.23
C HIS A 61 10.60 -8.81 -4.91
N TYR A 62 10.56 -7.89 -5.87
CA TYR A 62 9.84 -6.64 -5.72
C TYR A 62 8.39 -6.77 -6.17
N ILE A 63 7.46 -6.58 -5.23
CA ILE A 63 6.02 -6.59 -5.51
C ILE A 63 5.63 -5.19 -5.99
N LYS A 64 5.36 -5.08 -7.30
CA LYS A 64 4.89 -3.82 -7.89
C LYS A 64 3.46 -3.53 -7.46
N PHE A 65 3.14 -2.23 -7.37
CA PHE A 65 1.76 -1.82 -7.17
C PHE A 65 0.89 -2.32 -8.34
N PRO A 66 -0.31 -2.85 -8.08
CA PRO A 66 -1.18 -3.39 -9.12
C PRO A 66 -1.50 -2.34 -10.20
N ASP A 67 -1.51 -2.76 -11.44
CA ASP A 67 -2.08 -1.98 -12.55
C ASP A 67 -3.63 -1.99 -12.49
N ALA A 68 -4.27 -1.21 -13.33
CA ALA A 68 -5.73 -1.07 -13.30
C ALA A 68 -6.48 -2.40 -13.53
N PRO A 69 -6.09 -3.28 -14.48
CA PRO A 69 -6.74 -4.58 -14.64
C PRO A 69 -6.58 -5.49 -13.42
N THR A 70 -5.38 -5.55 -12.86
CA THR A 70 -5.12 -6.35 -11.65
C THR A 70 -5.89 -5.80 -10.45
N MET A 71 -5.91 -4.47 -10.28
CA MET A 71 -6.68 -3.81 -9.22
C MET A 71 -8.17 -4.08 -9.37
N GLN A 72 -8.72 -4.05 -10.58
CA GLN A 72 -10.11 -4.40 -10.82
C GLN A 72 -10.40 -5.83 -10.35
N SER A 73 -9.53 -6.79 -10.69
CA SER A 73 -9.70 -8.18 -10.24
C SER A 73 -9.67 -8.30 -8.71
N ILE A 74 -8.84 -7.50 -8.04
CA ILE A 74 -8.81 -7.44 -6.56
C ILE A 74 -10.14 -6.90 -6.03
N VAL A 75 -10.65 -5.80 -6.61
CA VAL A 75 -11.92 -5.21 -6.18
C VAL A 75 -13.09 -6.16 -6.42
N ASP A 76 -13.12 -6.87 -7.55
CA ASP A 76 -14.17 -7.85 -7.88
C ASP A 76 -14.26 -8.99 -6.85
N VAL A 77 -13.12 -9.40 -6.27
CA VAL A 77 -13.09 -10.40 -5.18
C VAL A 77 -13.70 -9.85 -3.89
N HIS A 78 -13.40 -8.58 -3.56
CA HIS A 78 -13.87 -7.98 -2.31
C HIS A 78 -15.30 -7.46 -2.38
N PHE A 79 -15.75 -7.04 -3.58
CA PHE A 79 -17.06 -6.46 -3.82
C PHE A 79 -17.74 -7.13 -5.02
N PRO A 80 -18.12 -8.41 -4.90
CA PRO A 80 -18.80 -9.11 -5.99
C PRO A 80 -20.11 -8.42 -6.33
N GLY A 81 -20.30 -8.09 -7.62
CA GLY A 81 -21.51 -7.41 -8.10
C GLY A 81 -21.52 -5.88 -7.95
N LEU A 82 -20.37 -5.26 -7.67
CA LEU A 82 -20.25 -3.80 -7.69
C LEU A 82 -20.63 -3.26 -9.07
N ARG A 83 -21.44 -2.18 -9.10
CA ARG A 83 -21.86 -1.53 -10.35
C ARG A 83 -20.63 -1.05 -11.14
N LYS A 84 -20.55 -1.42 -12.41
CA LYS A 84 -19.39 -1.13 -13.28
C LYS A 84 -19.11 0.36 -13.41
N GLU A 85 -20.17 1.19 -13.42
CA GLU A 85 -20.04 2.64 -13.53
C GLU A 85 -19.37 3.23 -12.28
N LEU A 86 -19.76 2.77 -11.08
CA LEU A 86 -19.15 3.20 -9.82
C LEU A 86 -17.70 2.74 -9.73
N LEU A 87 -17.44 1.48 -10.10
CA LEU A 87 -16.07 0.94 -10.12
C LEU A 87 -15.17 1.73 -11.05
N ALA A 88 -15.60 1.98 -12.29
CA ALA A 88 -14.82 2.74 -13.28
C ALA A 88 -14.53 4.16 -12.80
N ALA A 89 -15.53 4.85 -12.25
CA ALA A 89 -15.38 6.20 -11.70
C ALA A 89 -14.42 6.24 -10.51
N ALA A 90 -14.57 5.30 -9.56
CA ALA A 90 -13.72 5.21 -8.39
C ALA A 90 -12.27 4.86 -8.76
N MET A 91 -12.06 3.90 -9.65
CA MET A 91 -10.73 3.53 -10.14
C MET A 91 -10.03 4.70 -10.81
N LYS A 92 -10.74 5.45 -11.67
CA LYS A 92 -10.19 6.65 -12.30
C LYS A 92 -9.75 7.65 -11.24
N SER A 93 -10.64 8.07 -10.34
CA SER A 93 -10.32 9.02 -9.28
C SER A 93 -9.16 8.56 -8.41
N PHE A 94 -9.11 7.27 -8.07
CA PHE A 94 -8.03 6.70 -7.29
C PHE A 94 -6.67 6.81 -7.98
N TYR A 95 -6.58 6.43 -9.26
CA TYR A 95 -5.32 6.52 -10.00
C TYR A 95 -4.93 7.98 -10.30
N ASP A 96 -5.88 8.86 -10.55
CA ASP A 96 -5.63 10.29 -10.72
C ASP A 96 -4.98 10.87 -9.45
N ILE A 97 -5.53 10.56 -8.27
CA ILE A 97 -4.95 10.97 -6.99
C ILE A 97 -3.58 10.31 -6.79
N ARG A 98 -3.48 8.99 -6.94
CA ARG A 98 -2.23 8.26 -6.67
C ARG A 98 -1.07 8.70 -7.57
N ASN A 99 -1.34 9.14 -8.79
CA ASN A 99 -0.34 9.58 -9.76
C ASN A 99 0.04 11.06 -9.60
N LEU A 100 -0.57 11.79 -8.65
CA LEU A 100 -0.18 13.17 -8.39
C LEU A 100 1.28 13.26 -7.94
N PRO A 101 2.05 14.18 -8.53
CA PRO A 101 3.41 14.44 -8.06
C PRO A 101 3.40 15.11 -6.69
N GLY A 102 4.37 14.78 -5.87
CA GLY A 102 4.58 15.43 -4.57
C GLY A 102 3.81 14.86 -3.41
N LEU A 103 3.00 13.81 -3.58
CA LEU A 103 2.38 13.11 -2.46
C LEU A 103 3.45 12.44 -1.61
N LYS A 104 3.39 12.67 -0.29
CA LYS A 104 4.24 12.01 0.70
C LYS A 104 3.88 10.53 0.84
N LYS A 105 2.57 10.25 0.86
CA LYS A 105 2.04 8.90 0.95
C LYS A 105 0.98 8.67 -0.13
N LYS A 106 1.34 7.87 -1.12
CA LYS A 106 0.38 7.45 -2.16
C LYS A 106 -0.63 6.47 -1.57
N PRO A 107 -1.94 6.63 -1.85
CA PRO A 107 -2.95 5.69 -1.37
C PRO A 107 -2.69 4.27 -1.87
N SER A 108 -2.86 3.28 -1.00
CA SER A 108 -2.66 1.85 -1.26
C SER A 108 -3.94 1.16 -1.69
N THR A 109 -3.84 -0.15 -1.96
CA THR A 109 -5.00 -1.00 -2.25
C THR A 109 -5.99 -1.02 -1.09
N SER A 110 -5.50 -1.06 0.15
CA SER A 110 -6.37 -1.06 1.34
C SER A 110 -7.19 0.22 1.45
N GLU A 111 -6.56 1.39 1.22
CA GLU A 111 -7.29 2.66 1.20
C GLU A 111 -8.34 2.71 0.09
N LEU A 112 -8.08 2.13 -1.09
CA LEU A 112 -9.10 2.02 -2.14
C LEU A 112 -10.28 1.16 -1.71
N LEU A 113 -10.02 -0.01 -1.12
CA LEU A 113 -11.09 -0.91 -0.65
C LEU A 113 -11.91 -0.27 0.47
N ASP A 114 -11.27 0.39 1.43
CA ASP A 114 -11.95 1.14 2.49
C ASP A 114 -12.81 2.26 1.92
N TRP A 115 -12.27 3.02 0.96
CA TRP A 115 -13.01 4.10 0.32
C TRP A 115 -14.23 3.59 -0.45
N LEU A 116 -14.09 2.51 -1.25
CA LEU A 116 -15.21 1.87 -1.94
C LEU A 116 -16.30 1.41 -0.97
N LYS A 117 -15.91 0.83 0.17
CA LYS A 117 -16.85 0.43 1.21
C LYS A 117 -17.65 1.62 1.74
N LEU A 118 -16.99 2.76 1.97
CA LEU A 118 -17.63 3.99 2.42
C LEU A 118 -18.55 4.59 1.34
N LEU A 119 -18.10 4.62 0.07
CA LEU A 119 -18.93 5.09 -1.05
C LEU A 119 -20.24 4.29 -1.19
N LEU A 120 -20.15 2.97 -0.97
CA LEU A 120 -21.31 2.10 -0.98
C LEU A 120 -22.23 2.33 0.21
N ALA A 121 -21.66 2.49 1.42
CA ALA A 121 -22.44 2.72 2.65
C ALA A 121 -23.21 4.05 2.62
N GLU A 122 -22.63 5.08 2.01
CA GLU A 122 -23.22 6.41 1.86
C GLU A 122 -24.00 6.58 0.55
N GLU A 123 -24.18 5.50 -0.21
CA GLU A 123 -24.91 5.47 -1.49
C GLU A 123 -24.44 6.55 -2.49
N ILE A 124 -23.14 6.85 -2.49
CA ILE A 124 -22.56 7.89 -3.36
C ILE A 124 -22.69 7.50 -4.83
N PRO A 125 -23.31 8.35 -5.66
CA PRO A 125 -23.48 8.05 -7.08
C PRO A 125 -22.16 8.24 -7.86
N PRO A 126 -21.95 7.50 -8.97
CA PRO A 126 -20.73 7.61 -9.79
C PRO A 126 -20.43 9.03 -10.27
N GLU A 127 -21.46 9.82 -10.55
CA GLU A 127 -21.36 11.19 -11.05
C GLU A 127 -20.71 12.14 -10.04
N ALA A 128 -20.74 11.81 -8.75
CA ALA A 128 -20.08 12.60 -7.71
C ALA A 128 -18.56 12.45 -7.69
N LEU A 129 -18.02 11.44 -8.40
CA LEU A 129 -16.59 11.11 -8.40
C LEU A 129 -15.80 11.81 -9.50
N HIS A 130 -16.48 12.44 -10.48
CA HIS A 130 -15.82 13.17 -11.56
C HIS A 130 -16.67 14.36 -12.02
N SER A 131 -16.01 15.30 -12.69
CA SER A 131 -16.68 16.45 -13.32
C SER A 131 -17.25 16.07 -14.69
N LYS A 132 -18.30 16.76 -15.13
CA LYS A 132 -18.85 16.65 -16.48
C LYS A 132 -17.81 16.96 -17.57
N ASP A 133 -16.82 17.80 -17.25
CA ASP A 133 -15.74 18.22 -18.17
C ASP A 133 -14.47 17.35 -18.05
N ASP A 134 -14.57 16.15 -17.47
CA ASP A 134 -13.45 15.23 -17.26
C ASP A 134 -12.28 15.80 -16.42
N LYS A 135 -12.56 16.83 -15.61
CA LYS A 135 -11.59 17.45 -14.72
C LYS A 135 -11.48 16.67 -13.42
N VAL A 136 -10.29 16.70 -12.84
CA VAL A 136 -10.07 16.16 -11.50
C VAL A 136 -10.90 16.97 -10.50
N VAL A 137 -11.66 16.28 -9.68
CA VAL A 137 -12.46 16.86 -8.58
C VAL A 137 -12.02 16.26 -7.27
N VAL A 138 -12.27 16.96 -6.16
CA VAL A 138 -12.11 16.36 -4.84
C VAL A 138 -13.27 15.40 -4.64
N PRO A 139 -13.02 14.08 -4.66
CA PRO A 139 -14.11 13.13 -4.54
C PRO A 139 -14.65 13.09 -3.10
N PRO A 140 -15.91 12.70 -2.90
CA PRO A 140 -16.46 12.46 -1.57
C PRO A 140 -15.57 11.51 -0.76
N LEU A 141 -15.48 11.74 0.56
CA LEU A 141 -14.76 10.87 1.48
C LEU A 141 -13.26 10.68 1.14
N VAL A 142 -12.66 11.67 0.48
CA VAL A 142 -11.24 11.66 0.06
C VAL A 142 -10.27 11.37 1.21
N GLY A 143 -10.63 11.69 2.44
CA GLY A 143 -9.86 11.37 3.64
C GLY A 143 -9.65 9.86 3.88
N ALA A 144 -10.43 8.99 3.22
CA ALA A 144 -10.16 7.56 3.22
C ALA A 144 -8.94 7.22 2.36
N LEU A 145 -8.68 7.98 1.30
CA LEU A 145 -7.55 7.81 0.39
C LEU A 145 -6.30 8.59 0.85
N LEU A 146 -6.48 9.84 1.27
CA LEU A 146 -5.39 10.73 1.69
C LEU A 146 -5.44 10.90 3.21
N LYS A 147 -4.59 10.16 3.91
CA LYS A 147 -4.51 10.14 5.39
C LYS A 147 -3.46 11.10 5.94
N ASN A 148 -2.90 11.96 5.09
CA ASN A 148 -1.93 12.99 5.47
C ASN A 148 -2.50 14.37 5.11
N GLU A 149 -2.53 15.29 6.08
CA GLU A 149 -3.07 16.63 5.90
C GLU A 149 -2.37 17.43 4.79
N GLN A 150 -1.05 17.27 4.66
CA GLN A 150 -0.27 17.96 3.62
C GLN A 150 -0.62 17.45 2.22
N ASP A 151 -0.85 16.15 2.09
CA ASP A 151 -1.26 15.53 0.83
C ASP A 151 -2.66 15.96 0.44
N LEU A 152 -3.59 16.06 1.40
CA LEU A 152 -4.94 16.57 1.17
C LEU A 152 -4.90 18.03 0.72
N THR A 153 -4.15 18.88 1.42
CA THR A 153 -3.99 20.30 1.07
C THR A 153 -3.35 20.48 -0.32
N LEU A 154 -2.35 19.67 -0.65
CA LEU A 154 -1.73 19.67 -1.97
C LEU A 154 -2.74 19.32 -3.06
N PHE A 155 -3.52 18.28 -2.85
CA PHE A 155 -4.54 17.83 -3.80
C PHE A 155 -5.61 18.91 -4.02
N GLU A 156 -6.16 19.49 -2.96
CA GLU A 156 -7.17 20.56 -3.04
C GLU A 156 -6.65 21.78 -3.81
N LYS A 157 -5.41 22.20 -3.55
CA LYS A 157 -4.75 23.28 -4.30
C LYS A 157 -4.63 22.98 -5.78
N LEU A 158 -4.23 21.76 -6.16
CA LEU A 158 -4.09 21.36 -7.55
C LEU A 158 -5.46 21.36 -8.28
N VAL A 159 -6.50 20.84 -7.62
CA VAL A 159 -7.87 20.89 -8.15
C VAL A 159 -8.35 22.34 -8.33
N PHE A 160 -8.09 23.21 -7.35
CA PHE A 160 -8.44 24.63 -7.43
C PHE A 160 -7.72 25.35 -8.58
N MET A 161 -6.42 25.11 -8.75
CA MET A 161 -5.64 25.71 -9.85
C MET A 161 -6.16 25.27 -11.22
N GLN A 162 -6.53 23.99 -11.38
CA GLN A 162 -7.11 23.48 -12.64
C GLN A 162 -8.49 24.08 -12.96
N ARG A 163 -9.23 24.51 -11.95
CA ARG A 163 -10.52 25.21 -12.14
C ARG A 163 -10.34 26.64 -12.59
N ASN A 164 -9.26 27.31 -12.17
CA ASN A 164 -9.03 28.74 -12.42
C ASN A 164 -8.17 29.04 -13.67
N ASN A 165 -7.52 28.03 -14.26
CA ASN A 165 -6.79 28.17 -15.51
C ASN A 165 -7.76 28.09 -16.71
N ARG A 166 -8.59 29.13 -16.83
CA ARG A 166 -9.38 29.46 -18.03
C ARG A 166 -8.95 30.80 -18.58
#